data_92f9014e92e6d5cb0cf5bb885a182767
#
_entry.id   92f9014e92e6d5cb0cf5bb885a182767
#
_cell.length_a   1.000
_cell.length_b   1.000
_cell.length_c   1.000
_cell.angle_alpha   90.00
_cell.angle_beta   90.00
_cell.angle_gamma   90.00
#
_symmetry.space_group_name_H-M   'P 1'
#
loop_
_entity.id
_entity.type
_entity.pdbx_description
1 polymer ?
#
loop_
_entity_poly.entity_id
_entity_poly.type
_entity_poly.pdbx_seq_one_letter_code
_entity_poly.pdbx_strand_id
1 'polypeptide(L)'
;LPTALIALPIGIIATILISIFFDKAVFKYYREKKSDPVILIVVSLGVMFILNAIVRIIIGPGDVTFMDGSRFILKANEFKNLTGLNEGLAIKSTQLITFITTIITCSLLFYFLNKTKTGKSMRAYSNNEDLALLSGIDPGKIILLTWILVSILATIAGTLYGLDKSFKPLAYWNNPV
;
A
#
# COMPACT_ATOMS: atom_id res chain seq x y z
N LEU A 1 21.65 -2.42 6.23
CA LEU A 1 20.30 -2.02 5.77
C LEU A 1 19.51 -3.28 5.51
N PRO A 2 18.29 -3.44 6.03
CA PRO A 2 17.50 -4.63 5.77
C PRO A 2 17.30 -4.81 4.26
N THR A 3 17.49 -6.02 3.75
CA THR A 3 17.36 -6.37 2.32
C THR A 3 15.99 -6.00 1.78
N ALA A 4 14.97 -6.00 2.64
CA ALA A 4 13.61 -5.53 2.32
C ALA A 4 13.57 -4.06 1.85
N LEU A 5 14.41 -3.17 2.39
CA LEU A 5 14.45 -1.76 1.97
C LEU A 5 15.13 -1.60 0.61
N ILE A 6 16.08 -2.46 0.27
CA ILE A 6 16.73 -2.46 -1.05
C ILE A 6 15.75 -2.97 -2.12
N ALA A 7 14.87 -3.90 -1.77
CA ALA A 7 13.85 -4.43 -2.66
C ALA A 7 12.66 -3.46 -2.90
N LEU A 8 12.49 -2.43 -2.06
CA LEU A 8 11.40 -1.46 -2.17
C LEU A 8 11.25 -0.82 -3.56
N PRO A 9 12.31 -0.28 -4.22
CA PRO A 9 12.16 0.33 -5.54
C PRO A 9 11.67 -0.65 -6.60
N ILE A 10 12.17 -1.89 -6.54
CA ILE A 10 11.76 -2.97 -7.47
C ILE A 10 10.30 -3.33 -7.21
N GLY A 11 9.90 -3.45 -5.95
CA GLY A 11 8.52 -3.69 -5.55
C GLY A 11 7.56 -2.59 -6.02
N ILE A 12 7.94 -1.32 -5.90
CA ILE A 12 7.15 -0.18 -6.38
C ILE A 12 6.94 -0.28 -7.90
N ILE A 13 8.00 -0.51 -8.67
CA ILE A 13 7.90 -0.62 -10.13
C ILE A 13 6.98 -1.79 -10.52
N ALA A 14 7.17 -2.96 -9.91
CA ALA A 14 6.35 -4.13 -10.18
C ALA A 14 4.86 -3.87 -9.84
N THR A 15 4.57 -3.27 -8.70
CA THR A 15 3.20 -2.95 -8.28
C THR A 15 2.56 -1.92 -9.21
N ILE A 16 3.29 -0.91 -9.66
CA ILE A 16 2.79 0.08 -10.63
C ILE A 16 2.44 -0.61 -11.96
N LEU A 17 3.32 -1.46 -12.48
CA LEU A 17 3.07 -2.17 -13.73
C LEU A 17 1.84 -3.08 -13.65
N ILE A 18 1.70 -3.83 -12.56
CA ILE A 18 0.55 -4.70 -12.31
C ILE A 18 -0.73 -3.86 -12.21
N SER A 19 -0.71 -2.76 -11.47
CA SER A 19 -1.87 -1.88 -11.27
C SER A 19 -2.32 -1.24 -12.59
N ILE A 20 -1.39 -0.73 -13.40
CA ILE A 20 -1.71 -0.16 -14.72
C ILE A 20 -2.22 -1.24 -15.68
N PHE A 21 -1.67 -2.46 -15.60
CA PHE A 21 -2.17 -3.57 -16.40
C PHE A 21 -3.64 -3.87 -16.09
N PHE A 22 -4.00 -4.02 -14.81
CA PHE A 22 -5.39 -4.28 -14.41
C PHE A 22 -6.31 -3.09 -14.68
N ASP A 23 -5.81 -1.86 -14.54
CA ASP A 23 -6.59 -0.68 -14.93
C ASP A 23 -7.00 -0.74 -16.41
N LYS A 24 -6.03 -0.98 -17.30
CA LYS A 24 -6.29 -1.04 -18.75
C LYS A 24 -7.08 -2.28 -19.19
N ALA A 25 -6.78 -3.43 -18.59
CA ALA A 25 -7.39 -4.71 -18.98
C ALA A 25 -8.82 -4.86 -18.47
N VAL A 26 -9.13 -4.31 -17.30
CA VAL A 26 -10.40 -4.54 -16.62
C VAL A 26 -11.15 -3.25 -16.34
N PHE A 27 -10.60 -2.34 -15.51
CA PHE A 27 -11.34 -1.19 -15.00
C PHE A 27 -11.69 -0.16 -16.07
N LYS A 28 -10.83 0.03 -17.07
CA LYS A 28 -11.09 0.97 -18.17
C LYS A 28 -12.40 0.64 -18.90
N TYR A 29 -12.66 -0.63 -19.20
CA TYR A 29 -13.86 -1.07 -19.88
C TYR A 29 -15.15 -0.71 -19.12
N TYR A 30 -15.17 -0.98 -17.81
CA TYR A 30 -16.34 -0.67 -16.98
C TYR A 30 -16.54 0.83 -16.77
N ARG A 31 -15.45 1.58 -16.69
CA ARG A 31 -15.46 3.05 -16.59
C ARG A 31 -16.05 3.70 -17.84
N GLU A 32 -15.61 3.26 -19.03
CA GLU A 32 -16.12 3.79 -20.31
C GLU A 32 -17.62 3.48 -20.51
N LYS A 33 -18.08 2.36 -19.94
CA LYS A 33 -19.52 2.02 -19.94
C LYS A 33 -20.35 2.77 -18.91
N LYS A 34 -19.73 3.64 -18.08
CA LYS A 34 -20.40 4.31 -16.95
C LYS A 34 -21.17 3.31 -16.07
N SER A 35 -20.58 2.14 -15.83
CA SER A 35 -21.19 1.08 -15.03
C SER A 35 -21.44 1.53 -13.60
N ASP A 36 -22.49 0.99 -12.97
CA ASP A 36 -22.81 1.28 -11.57
C ASP A 36 -21.62 1.02 -10.64
N PRO A 37 -21.44 1.83 -9.59
CA PRO A 37 -20.37 1.64 -8.60
C PRO A 37 -20.35 0.24 -7.96
N VAL A 38 -21.51 -0.40 -7.82
CA VAL A 38 -21.62 -1.76 -7.29
C VAL A 38 -20.93 -2.78 -8.19
N ILE A 39 -21.04 -2.63 -9.51
CA ILE A 39 -20.35 -3.50 -10.48
C ILE A 39 -18.84 -3.35 -10.34
N LEU A 40 -18.34 -2.13 -10.17
CA LEU A 40 -16.91 -1.87 -9.96
C LEU A 40 -16.38 -2.54 -8.67
N ILE A 41 -17.19 -2.58 -7.60
CA ILE A 41 -16.83 -3.29 -6.36
C ILE A 41 -16.71 -4.80 -6.62
N VAL A 42 -17.67 -5.40 -7.30
CA VAL A 42 -17.64 -6.84 -7.63
C VAL A 42 -16.43 -7.17 -8.50
N VAL A 43 -16.14 -6.34 -9.50
CA VAL A 43 -14.98 -6.48 -10.37
C VAL A 43 -13.67 -6.39 -9.58
N SER A 44 -13.56 -5.45 -8.64
CA SER A 44 -12.37 -5.30 -7.81
C SER A 44 -12.13 -6.52 -6.90
N LEU A 45 -13.20 -7.11 -6.37
CA LEU A 45 -13.12 -8.38 -5.63
C LEU A 45 -12.63 -9.53 -6.52
N GLY A 46 -13.13 -9.62 -7.76
CA GLY A 46 -12.65 -10.60 -8.73
C GLY A 46 -11.14 -10.46 -9.01
N VAL A 47 -10.68 -9.24 -9.26
CA VAL A 47 -9.24 -8.95 -9.46
C VAL A 47 -8.43 -9.32 -8.22
N MET A 48 -8.93 -9.02 -7.03
CA MET A 48 -8.28 -9.39 -5.76
C MET A 48 -8.10 -10.91 -5.64
N PHE A 49 -9.12 -11.72 -5.96
CA PHE A 49 -9.01 -13.18 -5.93
C PHE A 49 -8.03 -13.72 -6.95
N ILE A 50 -8.01 -13.16 -8.17
CA ILE A 50 -7.05 -13.53 -9.22
C ILE A 50 -5.62 -13.24 -8.74
N LEU A 51 -5.36 -12.04 -8.23
CA LEU A 51 -4.04 -11.68 -7.72
C LEU A 51 -3.59 -12.59 -6.58
N ASN A 52 -4.48 -12.87 -5.62
CA ASN A 52 -4.19 -13.81 -4.53
C ASN A 52 -3.87 -15.21 -5.04
N ALA A 53 -4.60 -15.69 -6.03
CA ALA A 53 -4.35 -17.00 -6.63
C ALA A 53 -2.98 -17.03 -7.34
N ILE A 54 -2.64 -16.01 -8.11
CA ILE A 54 -1.34 -15.90 -8.79
C ILE A 54 -0.19 -15.89 -7.78
N VAL A 55 -0.30 -15.09 -6.73
CA VAL A 55 0.72 -15.03 -5.65
C VAL A 55 0.91 -16.38 -4.99
N ARG A 56 -0.17 -17.13 -4.72
CA ARG A 56 -0.10 -18.47 -4.14
C ARG A 56 0.54 -19.51 -5.06
N ILE A 57 0.31 -19.40 -6.36
CA ILE A 57 0.93 -20.28 -7.35
C ILE A 57 2.44 -20.03 -7.43
N ILE A 58 2.87 -18.77 -7.36
CA ILE A 58 4.29 -18.38 -7.50
C ILE A 58 5.06 -18.68 -6.20
N ILE A 59 4.52 -18.28 -5.05
CA ILE A 59 5.22 -18.36 -3.75
C ILE A 59 5.02 -19.73 -3.10
N GLY A 60 3.93 -20.44 -3.42
CA GLY A 60 3.54 -21.69 -2.79
C GLY A 60 2.76 -21.47 -1.48
N PRO A 61 2.33 -22.56 -0.82
CA PRO A 61 1.52 -22.50 0.41
C PRO A 61 2.35 -22.26 1.68
N GLY A 62 3.68 -22.18 1.57
CA GLY A 62 4.59 -22.03 2.71
C GLY A 62 4.61 -20.60 3.27
N ASP A 63 4.95 -20.49 4.57
CA ASP A 63 5.18 -19.21 5.22
C ASP A 63 6.52 -18.62 4.73
N VAL A 64 6.47 -17.46 4.13
CA VAL A 64 7.67 -16.71 3.73
C VAL A 64 7.95 -15.63 4.76
N THR A 65 9.08 -15.74 5.43
CA THR A 65 9.57 -14.73 6.37
C THR A 65 10.73 -13.97 5.73
N PHE A 66 10.75 -12.66 5.86
CA PHE A 66 11.98 -11.93 5.61
C PHE A 66 13.01 -12.34 6.68
N MET A 67 14.02 -13.10 6.25
CA MET A 67 15.16 -13.50 7.09
C MET A 67 16.17 -12.35 7.20
N ASP A 68 15.73 -11.15 7.49
CA ASP A 68 16.66 -10.11 7.92
C ASP A 68 17.01 -10.36 9.38
N GLY A 69 18.25 -10.79 9.57
CA GLY A 69 18.82 -11.22 10.82
C GLY A 69 18.51 -10.30 11.99
N SER A 70 18.41 -10.91 13.15
CA SER A 70 18.20 -10.29 14.46
C SER A 70 17.11 -9.20 14.45
N ARG A 71 15.90 -9.60 14.75
CA ARG A 71 14.85 -8.66 15.16
C ARG A 71 15.43 -7.81 16.29
N PHE A 72 15.79 -6.60 15.98
CA PHE A 72 16.28 -5.63 16.94
C PHE A 72 15.11 -5.36 17.90
N ILE A 73 15.08 -6.09 18.98
CA ILE A 73 14.17 -5.84 20.10
C ILE A 73 14.94 -4.89 20.99
N LEU A 74 14.58 -3.63 21.03
CA LEU A 74 14.98 -2.74 22.12
C LEU A 74 14.42 -3.39 23.40
N LYS A 75 15.31 -3.99 24.16
CA LYS A 75 14.93 -4.61 25.45
C LYS A 75 14.38 -3.50 26.34
N ALA A 76 13.34 -3.83 27.11
CA ALA A 76 12.71 -2.90 28.05
C ALA A 76 13.73 -2.15 28.93
N ASN A 77 14.88 -2.78 29.24
CA ASN A 77 15.97 -2.18 30.02
C ASN A 77 16.73 -1.08 29.25
N GLU A 78 16.87 -1.17 27.95
CA GLU A 78 17.54 -0.12 27.14
C GLU A 78 16.64 1.09 26.97
N PHE A 79 15.33 0.87 26.83
CA PHE A 79 14.35 1.94 26.78
C PHE A 79 14.22 2.67 28.13
N LYS A 80 14.28 1.92 29.24
CA LYS A 80 14.32 2.48 30.60
C LYS A 80 15.52 3.39 30.81
N ASN A 81 16.69 3.00 30.30
CA ASN A 81 17.92 3.78 30.42
C ASN A 81 17.92 5.05 29.55
N LEU A 82 17.18 5.05 28.41
CA LEU A 82 17.08 6.19 27.51
C LEU A 82 16.00 7.20 27.93
N THR A 83 14.91 6.77 28.54
CA THR A 83 13.75 7.62 28.83
C THR A 83 13.54 7.92 30.30
N GLY A 84 14.20 7.19 31.21
CA GLY A 84 14.02 7.37 32.68
C GLY A 84 12.67 6.94 33.24
N LEU A 85 11.80 6.33 32.40
CA LEU A 85 10.47 5.88 32.79
C LEU A 85 10.53 4.53 33.50
N ASN A 86 9.80 4.38 34.61
CA ASN A 86 9.80 3.18 35.46
C ASN A 86 9.08 1.97 34.85
N GLU A 87 8.33 2.15 33.75
CA GLU A 87 7.59 1.10 33.08
C GLU A 87 8.29 0.76 31.74
N GLY A 88 8.75 -0.48 31.63
CA GLY A 88 9.44 -0.98 30.43
C GLY A 88 8.44 -1.25 29.30
N LEU A 89 8.25 -0.32 28.39
CA LEU A 89 7.59 -0.58 27.13
C LEU A 89 8.53 -1.31 26.18
N ALA A 90 8.27 -2.60 25.91
CA ALA A 90 8.97 -3.37 24.90
C ALA A 90 8.46 -2.97 23.50
N ILE A 91 9.00 -1.91 22.92
CA ILE A 91 8.68 -1.49 21.56
C ILE A 91 9.64 -2.21 20.61
N LYS A 92 9.09 -3.00 19.68
CA LYS A 92 9.88 -3.56 18.59
C LYS A 92 10.36 -2.42 17.70
N SER A 93 11.63 -2.42 17.30
CA SER A 93 12.18 -1.42 16.38
C SER A 93 11.37 -1.31 15.07
N THR A 94 10.81 -2.43 14.60
CA THR A 94 9.90 -2.45 13.44
C THR A 94 8.66 -1.61 13.65
N GLN A 95 8.08 -1.60 14.85
CA GLN A 95 6.89 -0.79 15.17
C GLN A 95 7.21 0.71 15.15
N LEU A 96 8.38 1.10 15.66
CA LEU A 96 8.83 2.48 15.67
C LEU A 96 9.10 2.97 14.24
N ILE A 97 9.77 2.16 13.43
CA ILE A 97 10.00 2.44 11.99
C ILE A 97 8.65 2.58 11.28
N THR A 98 7.71 1.67 11.50
CA THR A 98 6.37 1.72 10.91
C THR A 98 5.65 3.01 11.29
N PHE A 99 5.68 3.40 12.56
CA PHE A 99 5.04 4.62 13.05
C PHE A 99 5.61 5.88 12.38
N ILE A 100 6.94 6.01 12.37
CA ILE A 100 7.63 7.15 11.75
C ILE A 100 7.33 7.20 10.23
N THR A 101 7.46 6.06 9.55
CA THR A 101 7.20 5.97 8.10
C THR A 101 5.75 6.32 7.77
N THR A 102 4.80 5.89 8.59
CA THR A 102 3.38 6.21 8.41
C THR A 102 3.14 7.72 8.54
N ILE A 103 3.69 8.37 9.56
CA ILE A 103 3.55 9.83 9.73
C ILE A 103 4.15 10.59 8.53
N ILE A 104 5.35 10.21 8.10
CA ILE A 104 6.01 10.84 6.95
C ILE A 104 5.17 10.66 5.69
N THR A 105 4.72 9.43 5.41
CA THR A 105 3.94 9.09 4.21
C THR A 105 2.60 9.83 4.19
N CYS A 106 1.88 9.87 5.33
CA CYS A 106 0.63 10.62 5.45
C CYS A 106 0.84 12.13 5.27
N SER A 107 1.91 12.69 5.84
CA SER A 107 2.24 14.10 5.71
C SER A 107 2.58 14.49 4.28
N LEU A 108 3.37 13.66 3.59
CA LEU A 108 3.70 13.85 2.18
C LEU A 108 2.46 13.74 1.28
N LEU A 109 1.59 12.76 1.53
CA LEU A 109 0.34 12.60 0.80
C LEU A 109 -0.57 13.81 0.99
N PHE A 110 -0.74 14.26 2.22
CA PHE A 110 -1.54 15.44 2.54
C PHE A 110 -0.98 16.71 1.87
N TYR A 111 0.34 16.90 1.93
CA TYR A 111 1.02 18.00 1.23
C TYR A 111 0.80 17.92 -0.27
N PHE A 112 0.99 16.74 -0.88
CA PHE A 112 0.79 16.52 -2.30
C PHE A 112 -0.64 16.87 -2.73
N LEU A 113 -1.65 16.34 -2.05
CA LEU A 113 -3.05 16.57 -2.38
C LEU A 113 -3.48 18.04 -2.22
N ASN A 114 -2.94 18.76 -1.24
CA ASN A 114 -3.36 20.12 -0.94
C ASN A 114 -2.54 21.21 -1.67
N LYS A 115 -1.26 20.97 -1.84
CA LYS A 115 -0.34 22.02 -2.34
C LYS A 115 0.02 21.88 -3.81
N THR A 116 -0.07 20.68 -4.41
CA THR A 116 0.30 20.50 -5.81
C THR A 116 -0.88 20.76 -6.76
N LYS A 117 -0.59 21.18 -7.99
CA LYS A 117 -1.59 21.37 -9.05
C LYS A 117 -2.30 20.05 -9.34
N THR A 118 -1.55 18.97 -9.45
CA THR A 118 -2.08 17.61 -9.70
C THR A 118 -3.01 17.14 -8.60
N GLY A 119 -2.64 17.32 -7.32
CA GLY A 119 -3.49 16.96 -6.19
C GLY A 119 -4.79 17.76 -6.16
N LYS A 120 -4.75 19.06 -6.50
CA LYS A 120 -5.95 19.89 -6.64
C LYS A 120 -6.85 19.38 -7.78
N SER A 121 -6.26 19.02 -8.93
CA SER A 121 -7.01 18.43 -10.04
C SER A 121 -7.64 17.09 -9.69
N MET A 122 -6.95 16.22 -8.95
CA MET A 122 -7.51 14.96 -8.44
C MET A 122 -8.73 15.21 -7.56
N ARG A 123 -8.67 16.16 -6.63
CA ARG A 123 -9.81 16.49 -5.77
C ARG A 123 -10.96 17.13 -6.54
N ALA A 124 -10.67 18.01 -7.52
CA ALA A 124 -11.70 18.59 -8.38
C ALA A 124 -12.42 17.51 -9.18
N TYR A 125 -11.68 16.58 -9.77
CA TYR A 125 -12.23 15.44 -10.51
C TYR A 125 -13.07 14.52 -9.63
N SER A 126 -12.62 14.22 -8.41
CA SER A 126 -13.35 13.40 -7.44
C SER A 126 -14.66 14.05 -6.95
N ASN A 127 -14.70 15.38 -6.86
CA ASN A 127 -15.89 16.10 -6.41
C ASN A 127 -16.97 16.20 -7.52
N ASN A 128 -16.54 16.49 -8.74
CA ASN A 128 -17.44 16.57 -9.89
C ASN A 128 -16.66 16.31 -11.18
N GLU A 129 -16.88 15.16 -11.77
CA GLU A 129 -16.21 14.72 -13.00
C GLU A 129 -16.55 15.63 -14.18
N ASP A 130 -17.83 15.97 -14.38
CA ASP A 130 -18.29 16.77 -15.52
C ASP A 130 -17.72 18.18 -15.47
N LEU A 131 -17.73 18.83 -14.31
CA LEU A 131 -17.14 20.16 -14.13
C LEU A 131 -15.60 20.15 -14.31
N ALA A 132 -14.94 19.10 -13.87
CA ALA A 132 -13.50 18.93 -14.05
C ALA A 132 -13.14 18.78 -15.54
N LEU A 133 -13.93 18.01 -16.30
CA LEU A 133 -13.78 17.87 -17.75
C LEU A 133 -13.96 19.22 -18.47
N LEU A 134 -15.00 19.99 -18.13
CA LEU A 134 -15.23 21.33 -18.68
C LEU A 134 -14.09 22.30 -18.35
N SER A 135 -13.40 22.08 -17.24
CA SER A 135 -12.23 22.86 -16.84
C SER A 135 -10.92 22.41 -17.52
N GLY A 136 -11.00 21.46 -18.48
CA GLY A 136 -9.84 20.96 -19.22
C GLY A 136 -8.98 19.95 -18.47
N ILE A 137 -9.46 19.36 -17.38
CA ILE A 137 -8.77 18.30 -16.66
C ILE A 137 -8.92 16.99 -17.44
N ASP A 138 -7.79 16.39 -17.81
CA ASP A 138 -7.73 15.09 -18.50
C ASP A 138 -7.94 13.93 -17.51
N PRO A 139 -9.08 13.21 -17.58
CA PRO A 139 -9.37 12.11 -16.67
C PRO A 139 -8.37 10.97 -16.79
N GLY A 140 -7.86 10.71 -17.99
CA GLY A 140 -6.88 9.63 -18.19
C GLY A 140 -5.61 9.86 -17.40
N LYS A 141 -5.11 11.10 -17.36
CA LYS A 141 -3.94 11.46 -16.56
C LYS A 141 -4.21 11.36 -15.06
N ILE A 142 -5.38 11.83 -14.61
CA ILE A 142 -5.75 11.77 -13.19
C ILE A 142 -5.84 10.34 -12.71
N ILE A 143 -6.51 9.47 -13.46
CA ILE A 143 -6.65 8.05 -13.12
C ILE A 143 -5.29 7.35 -13.08
N LEU A 144 -4.44 7.55 -14.10
CA LEU A 144 -3.11 6.97 -14.15
C LEU A 144 -2.25 7.41 -12.95
N LEU A 145 -2.26 8.70 -12.62
CA LEU A 145 -1.53 9.22 -11.46
C LEU A 145 -2.07 8.67 -10.14
N THR A 146 -3.38 8.48 -10.05
CA THR A 146 -4.01 7.84 -8.88
C THR A 146 -3.53 6.40 -8.71
N TRP A 147 -3.47 5.61 -9.79
CA TRP A 147 -2.95 4.25 -9.76
C TRP A 147 -1.48 4.20 -9.34
N ILE A 148 -0.64 5.10 -9.86
CA ILE A 148 0.77 5.19 -9.47
C ILE A 148 0.88 5.50 -7.97
N LEU A 149 0.14 6.49 -7.48
CA LEU A 149 0.18 6.91 -6.09
C LEU A 149 -0.27 5.80 -5.14
N VAL A 150 -1.40 5.15 -5.45
CA VAL A 150 -1.91 4.01 -4.67
C VAL A 150 -0.92 2.84 -4.67
N SER A 151 -0.27 2.56 -5.80
CA SER A 151 0.74 1.49 -5.90
C SER A 151 1.94 1.76 -5.01
N ILE A 152 2.42 3.00 -4.95
CA ILE A 152 3.52 3.40 -4.06
C ILE A 152 3.11 3.20 -2.59
N LEU A 153 1.94 3.70 -2.21
CA LEU A 153 1.44 3.58 -0.84
C LEU A 153 1.22 2.11 -0.44
N ALA A 154 0.64 1.31 -1.34
CA ALA A 154 0.41 -0.12 -1.11
C ALA A 154 1.72 -0.88 -0.92
N THR A 155 2.76 -0.57 -1.71
CA THR A 155 4.07 -1.21 -1.58
C THR A 155 4.75 -0.84 -0.26
N ILE A 156 4.69 0.42 0.15
CA ILE A 156 5.22 0.86 1.44
C ILE A 156 4.49 0.15 2.58
N ALA A 157 3.17 0.12 2.56
CA ALA A 157 2.38 -0.55 3.59
C ALA A 157 2.64 -2.06 3.64
N GLY A 158 2.72 -2.72 2.48
CA GLY A 158 3.00 -4.14 2.36
C GLY A 158 4.39 -4.52 2.88
N THR A 159 5.41 -3.72 2.58
CA THR A 159 6.76 -3.95 3.11
C THR A 159 6.85 -3.74 4.61
N LEU A 160 6.23 -2.71 5.16
CA LEU A 160 6.17 -2.47 6.61
C LEU A 160 5.44 -3.61 7.34
N TYR A 161 4.34 -4.09 6.77
CA TYR A 161 3.62 -5.25 7.31
C TYR A 161 4.48 -6.52 7.27
N GLY A 162 5.18 -6.77 6.17
CA GLY A 162 6.07 -7.91 6.02
C GLY A 162 7.28 -7.89 6.96
N LEU A 163 7.76 -6.70 7.37
CA LEU A 163 8.81 -6.55 8.38
C LEU A 163 8.33 -6.88 9.80
N ASP A 164 7.07 -6.58 10.12
CA ASP A 164 6.52 -6.86 11.47
C ASP A 164 6.04 -8.31 11.61
N LYS A 165 5.45 -8.86 10.56
CA LYS A 165 4.87 -10.20 10.55
C LYS A 165 5.44 -11.04 9.41
N SER A 166 5.52 -12.37 9.64
CA SER A 166 5.76 -13.30 8.54
C SER A 166 4.62 -13.22 7.54
N PHE A 167 4.95 -13.19 6.24
CA PHE A 167 3.96 -13.25 5.20
C PHE A 167 3.36 -14.67 5.15
N LYS A 168 2.12 -14.81 5.62
CA LYS A 168 1.37 -16.06 5.63
C LYS A 168 0.25 -15.96 4.58
N PRO A 169 0.40 -16.53 3.39
CA PRO A 169 -0.65 -16.48 2.37
C PRO A 169 -1.97 -17.14 2.78
N LEU A 170 -1.96 -17.92 3.86
CA LEU A 170 -3.10 -18.66 4.39
C LEU A 170 -3.56 -18.20 5.80
N ALA A 171 -2.94 -17.21 6.42
CA ALA A 171 -3.15 -16.88 7.82
C ALA A 171 -4.58 -16.48 8.20
N TYR A 172 -5.42 -16.13 7.22
CA TYR A 172 -6.80 -15.72 7.49
C TYR A 172 -7.80 -16.87 7.60
N TRP A 173 -7.43 -18.09 7.15
CA TRP A 173 -8.36 -19.23 7.12
C TRP A 173 -8.05 -20.34 8.12
N ASN A 174 -6.88 -20.36 8.75
CA ASN A 174 -6.42 -21.47 9.59
C ASN A 174 -6.08 -21.09 11.04
N ASN A 175 -6.60 -20.00 11.58
CA ASN A 175 -6.64 -19.81 13.03
C ASN A 175 -8.03 -20.21 13.53
N PRO A 176 -8.26 -21.45 13.97
CA PRO A 176 -9.29 -21.71 14.97
C PRO A 176 -8.85 -21.00 16.26
N VAL A 177 -9.72 -20.19 16.80
CA VAL A 177 -9.62 -19.52 18.09
C VAL A 177 -9.36 -20.56 19.18
#